data_3f7ef653ab87134c5e25bac6b35ddd0e
#
_entry.id   3f7ef653ab87134c5e25bac6b35ddd0e
#
_cell.length_a   1.000
_cell.length_b   1.000
_cell.length_c   1.000
_cell.angle_alpha   90.00
_cell.angle_beta   90.00
_cell.angle_gamma   90.00
#
_symmetry.space_group_name_H-M   'P 1'
#
loop_
_entity.id
_entity.type
_entity.pdbx_description
1 polymer ?
#
loop_
_entity_poly.entity_id
_entity_poly.type
_entity_poly.pdbx_seq_one_letter_code
_entity_poly.pdbx_strand_id
1 'polypeptide(L)'
;MIIKPRVRGFICVSTHPTGCEANVKEQIEYVKARGPIANGPKKVLVIGASTGYGLAARISAAFGSGADTLGVFFERAGSETKAGTAGWYNTAAFEKFATAEGRYATSINGDAFSDEVKARTIEVIKRDLGQVDLVVYSLAAPKRQHPKTGEVFSSVLKPIGKAVNLRGIDTDKEVIKETVLEPATPEEIAQTVAVMGGEDWQMWMDALGEAGVLADGAKTTAFTYLGEKITHDIYWNGSIGAAKKDLDQKVLGIREKLAARGGDARVAVLKAVVTQASSAIPMMPLYLSLLFKVMKEQGTHEGCIEQVYGLYKDSLYGSQPHIDDEGRLRADYKELDPSVQVRVQELWNQVTNDNIYELTDFAGYKTDFLRLFGFEMKGVDYDADVNPDVQIPNLVQV
;
A
#
# COMPACT_ATOMS: atom_id res chain seq x y z
N MET A 1 26.40 8.04 10.09
CA MET A 1 26.51 6.70 10.74
C MET A 1 26.42 5.60 9.71
N ILE A 2 27.12 4.46 9.90
CA ILE A 2 26.95 3.27 9.06
C ILE A 2 25.66 2.55 9.49
N ILE A 3 24.76 2.29 8.56
CA ILE A 3 23.46 1.67 8.84
C ILE A 3 23.38 0.32 8.13
N LYS A 4 23.25 -0.75 8.91
CA LYS A 4 23.05 -2.12 8.41
C LYS A 4 21.64 -2.61 8.70
N PRO A 5 21.09 -3.57 7.92
CA PRO A 5 19.76 -4.13 8.17
C PRO A 5 19.72 -4.86 9.51
N ARG A 6 18.68 -4.60 10.29
CA ARG A 6 18.38 -5.30 11.55
C ARG A 6 16.96 -5.84 11.49
N VAL A 7 16.84 -7.07 11.04
CA VAL A 7 15.56 -7.76 10.84
C VAL A 7 15.20 -8.57 12.09
N ARG A 8 13.91 -8.60 12.41
CA ARG A 8 13.29 -9.45 13.44
C ARG A 8 11.93 -9.92 12.91
N GLY A 9 11.88 -11.13 12.37
CA GLY A 9 10.69 -11.68 11.71
C GLY A 9 10.24 -10.78 10.54
N PHE A 10 9.04 -10.26 10.62
CA PHE A 10 8.44 -9.39 9.61
C PHE A 10 8.72 -7.88 9.83
N ILE A 11 9.65 -7.51 10.72
CA ILE A 11 10.01 -6.12 11.02
C ILE A 11 11.48 -5.91 10.74
N CYS A 12 11.83 -4.83 10.04
CA CYS A 12 13.19 -4.29 10.02
C CYS A 12 13.22 -3.00 10.85
N VAL A 13 14.04 -2.98 11.90
CA VAL A 13 14.10 -1.84 12.85
C VAL A 13 15.10 -0.77 12.44
N SER A 14 15.83 -0.99 11.35
CA SER A 14 16.72 0.00 10.74
C SER A 14 16.24 0.35 9.34
N THR A 15 16.55 1.56 8.89
CA THR A 15 16.23 2.08 7.56
C THR A 15 17.42 2.84 7.01
N HIS A 16 17.65 2.73 5.69
CA HIS A 16 18.78 3.37 5.02
C HIS A 16 18.33 4.54 4.16
N PRO A 17 18.64 5.79 4.51
CA PRO A 17 18.17 6.99 3.80
C PRO A 17 18.48 6.95 2.29
N THR A 18 19.75 6.76 1.94
CA THR A 18 20.23 6.71 0.56
C THR A 18 19.59 5.54 -0.23
N GLY A 19 19.38 4.42 0.44
CA GLY A 19 18.71 3.27 -0.20
C GLY A 19 17.22 3.52 -0.44
N CYS A 20 16.52 4.20 0.48
CA CYS A 20 15.14 4.62 0.26
C CYS A 20 15.06 5.62 -0.91
N GLU A 21 16.00 6.56 -1.02
CA GLU A 21 16.08 7.48 -2.16
C GLU A 21 16.30 6.71 -3.48
N ALA A 22 17.20 5.74 -3.49
CA ALA A 22 17.46 4.90 -4.67
C ALA A 22 16.22 4.09 -5.08
N ASN A 23 15.47 3.54 -4.11
CA ASN A 23 14.23 2.82 -4.36
C ASN A 23 13.14 3.71 -4.98
N VAL A 24 12.94 4.91 -4.43
CA VAL A 24 11.99 5.89 -5.00
C VAL A 24 12.40 6.28 -6.42
N LYS A 25 13.69 6.52 -6.64
CA LYS A 25 14.23 6.84 -7.98
C LYS A 25 13.95 5.73 -8.99
N GLU A 26 14.20 4.47 -8.63
CA GLU A 26 13.94 3.31 -9.49
C GLU A 26 12.47 3.23 -9.89
N GLN A 27 11.54 3.45 -8.94
CA GLN A 27 10.10 3.48 -9.23
C GLN A 27 9.71 4.64 -10.16
N ILE A 28 10.31 5.82 -9.98
CA ILE A 28 10.11 6.97 -10.87
C ILE A 28 10.61 6.67 -12.28
N GLU A 29 11.79 6.08 -12.41
CA GLU A 29 12.38 5.69 -13.70
C GLU A 29 11.51 4.65 -14.41
N TYR A 30 10.95 3.70 -13.67
CA TYR A 30 9.98 2.74 -14.21
C TYR A 30 8.77 3.45 -14.84
N VAL A 31 8.12 4.37 -14.10
CA VAL A 31 6.94 5.09 -14.61
C VAL A 31 7.28 5.89 -15.85
N LYS A 32 8.39 6.61 -15.85
CA LYS A 32 8.84 7.40 -16.99
C LYS A 32 9.11 6.55 -18.23
N ALA A 33 9.74 5.39 -18.05
CA ALA A 33 10.05 4.47 -19.14
C ALA A 33 8.78 3.85 -19.75
N ARG A 34 7.69 3.74 -19.01
CA ARG A 34 6.38 3.24 -19.49
C ARG A 34 5.55 4.30 -20.21
N GLY A 35 5.94 5.56 -20.11
CA GLY A 35 5.30 6.70 -20.77
C GLY A 35 4.11 7.30 -20.03
N PRO A 36 3.46 8.31 -20.61
CA PRO A 36 2.40 9.05 -19.95
C PRO A 36 1.10 8.25 -19.82
N ILE A 37 0.36 8.52 -18.74
CA ILE A 37 -1.00 8.04 -18.53
C ILE A 37 -1.95 9.04 -19.19
N ALA A 38 -2.57 8.63 -20.28
CA ALA A 38 -3.51 9.47 -21.02
C ALA A 38 -4.74 9.81 -20.15
N ASN A 39 -5.17 11.07 -20.21
CA ASN A 39 -6.30 11.58 -19.41
C ASN A 39 -6.18 11.35 -17.90
N GLY A 40 -4.96 11.13 -17.42
CA GLY A 40 -4.69 10.89 -15.99
C GLY A 40 -4.99 12.12 -15.12
N PRO A 41 -4.93 11.94 -13.78
CA PRO A 41 -5.29 13.00 -12.82
C PRO A 41 -4.34 14.18 -12.91
N LYS A 42 -4.79 15.35 -12.46
CA LYS A 42 -4.01 16.59 -12.44
C LYS A 42 -3.65 17.05 -11.04
N LYS A 43 -4.53 16.83 -10.07
CA LYS A 43 -4.35 17.24 -8.68
C LYS A 43 -4.81 16.12 -7.76
N VAL A 44 -3.88 15.51 -7.06
CA VAL A 44 -4.09 14.24 -6.37
C VAL A 44 -3.83 14.36 -4.88
N LEU A 45 -4.78 13.88 -4.09
CA LEU A 45 -4.60 13.60 -2.66
C LEU A 45 -4.35 12.10 -2.48
N VAL A 46 -3.25 11.73 -1.81
CA VAL A 46 -2.98 10.34 -1.41
C VAL A 46 -2.93 10.27 0.11
N ILE A 47 -3.83 9.49 0.69
CA ILE A 47 -3.92 9.22 2.12
C ILE A 47 -3.24 7.89 2.39
N GLY A 48 -2.16 7.88 3.20
CA GLY A 48 -1.25 6.75 3.33
C GLY A 48 -0.13 6.76 2.27
N ALA A 49 0.51 7.90 2.03
CA ALA A 49 1.32 8.21 0.85
C ALA A 49 2.80 7.77 0.93
N SER A 50 3.28 7.24 2.06
CA SER A 50 4.72 7.14 2.34
C SER A 50 5.37 5.84 1.91
N THR A 51 4.60 4.74 1.77
CA THR A 51 5.13 3.40 1.46
C THR A 51 4.17 2.61 0.57
N GLY A 52 4.64 1.49 0.05
CA GLY A 52 3.81 0.50 -0.65
C GLY A 52 2.96 1.08 -1.77
N TYR A 53 1.68 0.70 -1.79
CA TYR A 53 0.75 1.13 -2.84
C TYR A 53 0.47 2.64 -2.82
N GLY A 54 0.42 3.27 -1.63
CA GLY A 54 0.20 4.70 -1.53
C GLY A 54 1.35 5.52 -2.13
N LEU A 55 2.60 5.14 -1.85
CA LEU A 55 3.77 5.75 -2.50
C LEU A 55 3.75 5.52 -4.00
N ALA A 56 3.47 4.29 -4.45
CA ALA A 56 3.36 3.97 -5.88
C ALA A 56 2.26 4.77 -6.58
N ALA A 57 1.12 5.00 -5.88
CA ALA A 57 0.04 5.85 -6.37
C ALA A 57 0.48 7.31 -6.56
N ARG A 58 1.21 7.83 -5.60
CA ARG A 58 1.75 9.19 -5.65
C ARG A 58 2.79 9.35 -6.77
N ILE A 59 3.72 8.38 -6.90
CA ILE A 59 4.72 8.36 -7.99
C ILE A 59 4.04 8.25 -9.35
N SER A 60 3.08 7.34 -9.52
CA SER A 60 2.35 7.16 -10.78
C SER A 60 1.58 8.41 -11.19
N ALA A 61 0.95 9.11 -10.25
CA ALA A 61 0.28 10.36 -10.50
C ALA A 61 1.26 11.47 -10.94
N ALA A 62 2.31 11.70 -10.16
CA ALA A 62 3.25 12.79 -10.42
C ALA A 62 4.05 12.58 -11.73
N PHE A 63 4.61 11.39 -11.93
CA PHE A 63 5.52 11.13 -13.04
C PHE A 63 4.87 10.45 -14.26
N GLY A 64 3.72 9.81 -14.07
CA GLY A 64 2.93 9.24 -15.17
C GLY A 64 1.90 10.21 -15.75
N SER A 65 1.27 11.04 -14.91
CA SER A 65 0.22 11.98 -15.35
C SER A 65 0.64 13.45 -15.33
N GLY A 66 1.79 13.76 -14.75
CA GLY A 66 2.21 15.14 -14.52
C GLY A 66 1.40 15.85 -13.44
N ALA A 67 0.85 15.11 -12.48
CA ALA A 67 -0.03 15.65 -11.48
C ALA A 67 0.71 16.38 -10.34
N ASP A 68 0.08 17.43 -9.82
CA ASP A 68 0.39 18.01 -8.52
C ASP A 68 -0.12 17.09 -7.41
N THR A 69 0.67 16.86 -6.36
CA THR A 69 0.31 15.87 -5.34
C THR A 69 0.40 16.39 -3.92
N LEU A 70 -0.60 16.07 -3.12
CA LEU A 70 -0.58 16.20 -1.66
C LEU A 70 -0.63 14.81 -1.05
N GLY A 71 0.33 14.49 -0.18
CA GLY A 71 0.39 13.22 0.53
C GLY A 71 0.10 13.38 2.02
N VAL A 72 -0.66 12.47 2.61
CA VAL A 72 -0.86 12.37 4.07
C VAL A 72 -0.20 11.08 4.55
N PHE A 73 0.58 11.15 5.61
CA PHE A 73 1.26 10.00 6.21
C PHE A 73 1.52 10.22 7.71
N PHE A 74 1.94 9.18 8.40
CA PHE A 74 2.31 9.26 9.81
C PHE A 74 3.63 8.53 10.05
N GLU A 75 4.74 9.27 9.98
CA GLU A 75 6.08 8.73 10.00
C GLU A 75 6.97 9.49 11.00
N ARG A 76 8.02 8.83 11.45
CA ARG A 76 8.98 9.42 12.38
C ARG A 76 10.21 9.89 11.63
N ALA A 77 10.59 11.15 11.85
CA ALA A 77 11.83 11.75 11.36
C ALA A 77 13.06 11.01 11.87
N GLY A 78 14.14 11.07 11.10
CA GLY A 78 15.47 10.78 11.57
C GLY A 78 16.03 11.89 12.47
N SER A 79 17.15 11.60 13.12
CA SER A 79 17.98 12.56 13.84
C SER A 79 19.44 12.20 13.60
N GLU A 80 20.38 13.05 14.00
CA GLU A 80 21.83 12.80 13.83
C GLU A 80 22.28 11.42 14.34
N THR A 81 21.59 10.87 15.35
CA THR A 81 22.00 9.63 16.02
C THR A 81 21.06 8.45 15.79
N LYS A 82 19.91 8.67 15.11
CA LYS A 82 18.87 7.62 14.93
C LYS A 82 18.19 7.76 13.57
N ALA A 83 18.12 6.65 12.83
CA ALA A 83 17.37 6.61 11.59
C ALA A 83 15.86 6.81 11.83
N GLY A 84 15.23 7.53 10.90
CA GLY A 84 13.78 7.67 10.78
C GLY A 84 13.13 6.39 10.26
N THR A 85 11.85 6.46 9.96
CA THR A 85 11.12 5.38 9.30
C THR A 85 11.33 5.42 7.79
N ALA A 86 11.12 4.30 7.10
CA ALA A 86 11.30 4.23 5.64
C ALA A 86 10.41 5.22 4.90
N GLY A 87 9.14 5.35 5.33
CA GLY A 87 8.21 6.29 4.72
C GLY A 87 8.63 7.76 4.84
N TRP A 88 9.35 8.13 5.90
CA TRP A 88 9.95 9.46 6.01
C TRP A 88 10.94 9.71 4.88
N TYR A 89 11.90 8.81 4.67
CA TYR A 89 12.93 8.95 3.64
C TYR A 89 12.36 8.83 2.22
N ASN A 90 11.41 7.93 2.02
CA ASN A 90 10.70 7.82 0.74
C ASN A 90 9.98 9.13 0.37
N THR A 91 9.33 9.77 1.35
CA THR A 91 8.62 11.04 1.14
C THR A 91 9.61 12.16 0.82
N ALA A 92 10.72 12.25 1.56
CA ALA A 92 11.77 13.23 1.29
C ALA A 92 12.33 13.08 -0.13
N ALA A 93 12.62 11.85 -0.54
CA ALA A 93 13.10 11.54 -1.88
C ALA A 93 12.06 11.87 -2.96
N PHE A 94 10.81 11.48 -2.75
CA PHE A 94 9.72 11.79 -3.68
C PHE A 94 9.58 13.29 -3.91
N GLU A 95 9.49 14.10 -2.83
CA GLU A 95 9.37 15.55 -2.96
C GLU A 95 10.58 16.19 -3.64
N LYS A 96 11.79 15.73 -3.30
CA LYS A 96 13.04 16.17 -3.94
C LYS A 96 12.96 15.98 -5.46
N PHE A 97 12.59 14.80 -5.93
CA PHE A 97 12.52 14.50 -7.37
C PHE A 97 11.34 15.21 -8.06
N ALA A 98 10.18 15.28 -7.43
CA ALA A 98 9.01 15.95 -7.99
C ALA A 98 9.25 17.47 -8.13
N THR A 99 9.81 18.10 -7.12
CA THR A 99 10.15 19.54 -7.12
C THR A 99 11.23 19.84 -8.17
N ALA A 100 12.24 18.97 -8.31
CA ALA A 100 13.26 19.13 -9.35
C ALA A 100 12.71 19.13 -10.76
N GLU A 101 11.54 18.55 -10.99
CA GLU A 101 10.81 18.58 -12.27
C GLU A 101 9.70 19.66 -12.33
N GLY A 102 9.71 20.60 -11.39
CA GLY A 102 8.77 21.71 -11.34
C GLY A 102 7.33 21.30 -10.96
N ARG A 103 7.14 20.16 -10.30
CA ARG A 103 5.83 19.68 -9.85
C ARG A 103 5.57 20.10 -8.41
N TYR A 104 4.32 20.45 -8.11
CA TYR A 104 3.90 20.63 -6.74
C TYR A 104 3.88 19.28 -6.03
N ALA A 105 4.59 19.19 -4.93
CA ALA A 105 4.61 18.04 -4.05
C ALA A 105 4.73 18.53 -2.60
N THR A 106 3.69 18.32 -1.82
CA THR A 106 3.62 18.70 -0.41
C THR A 106 3.11 17.51 0.40
N SER A 107 3.56 17.40 1.64
CA SER A 107 3.14 16.30 2.51
C SER A 107 2.69 16.80 3.87
N ILE A 108 1.73 16.11 4.46
CA ILE A 108 1.22 16.32 5.82
C ILE A 108 1.60 15.12 6.66
N ASN A 109 2.35 15.35 7.74
CA ASN A 109 2.68 14.31 8.71
C ASN A 109 1.75 14.41 9.92
N GLY A 110 0.87 13.44 10.07
CA GLY A 110 -0.09 13.38 11.16
C GLY A 110 -1.00 12.15 11.05
N ASP A 111 -1.77 11.89 12.10
CA ASP A 111 -2.72 10.79 12.13
C ASP A 111 -3.88 11.05 11.16
N ALA A 112 -3.90 10.32 10.04
CA ALA A 112 -4.92 10.45 9.00
C ALA A 112 -6.36 10.17 9.50
N PHE A 113 -6.51 9.46 10.61
CA PHE A 113 -7.83 9.21 11.21
C PHE A 113 -8.39 10.44 11.95
N SER A 114 -7.54 11.40 12.33
CA SER A 114 -7.95 12.58 13.09
C SER A 114 -8.71 13.61 12.25
N ASP A 115 -9.63 14.34 12.87
CA ASP A 115 -10.31 15.47 12.24
C ASP A 115 -9.34 16.64 12.00
N GLU A 116 -8.31 16.78 12.84
CA GLU A 116 -7.30 17.82 12.72
C GLU A 116 -6.51 17.67 11.41
N VAL A 117 -6.04 16.44 11.09
CA VAL A 117 -5.35 16.15 9.82
C VAL A 117 -6.27 16.36 8.63
N LYS A 118 -7.56 15.94 8.72
CA LYS A 118 -8.55 16.19 7.66
C LYS A 118 -8.74 17.69 7.41
N ALA A 119 -8.94 18.48 8.47
CA ALA A 119 -9.08 19.92 8.37
C ALA A 119 -7.83 20.58 7.77
N ARG A 120 -6.64 20.22 8.27
CA ARG A 120 -5.38 20.76 7.76
C ARG A 120 -5.15 20.42 6.28
N THR A 121 -5.52 19.20 5.87
CA THR A 121 -5.45 18.78 4.46
C THR A 121 -6.36 19.65 3.57
N ILE A 122 -7.58 19.91 4.03
CA ILE A 122 -8.54 20.78 3.32
C ILE A 122 -8.00 22.21 3.18
N GLU A 123 -7.40 22.75 4.24
CA GLU A 123 -6.76 24.08 4.18
C GLU A 123 -5.64 24.14 3.13
N VAL A 124 -4.76 23.15 3.11
CA VAL A 124 -3.67 23.06 2.14
C VAL A 124 -4.21 22.92 0.71
N ILE A 125 -5.24 22.08 0.49
CA ILE A 125 -5.87 21.96 -0.83
C ILE A 125 -6.45 23.31 -1.28
N LYS A 126 -7.19 24.00 -0.42
CA LYS A 126 -7.78 25.32 -0.75
C LYS A 126 -6.73 26.37 -1.10
N ARG A 127 -5.63 26.38 -0.32
CA ARG A 127 -4.55 27.36 -0.50
C ARG A 127 -3.75 27.11 -1.80
N ASP A 128 -3.39 25.84 -2.06
CA ASP A 128 -2.36 25.52 -3.05
C ASP A 128 -2.94 24.91 -4.35
N LEU A 129 -3.97 24.09 -4.24
CA LEU A 129 -4.51 23.30 -5.35
C LEU A 129 -5.90 23.78 -5.82
N GLY A 130 -6.64 24.45 -4.93
CA GLY A 130 -8.05 24.77 -5.13
C GLY A 130 -8.94 23.56 -4.94
N GLN A 131 -8.80 22.56 -5.81
CA GLN A 131 -9.56 21.30 -5.76
C GLN A 131 -8.64 20.14 -6.16
N VAL A 132 -9.04 18.91 -5.82
CA VAL A 132 -8.40 17.65 -6.27
C VAL A 132 -9.35 16.84 -7.14
N ASP A 133 -8.81 16.16 -8.14
CA ASP A 133 -9.56 15.33 -9.09
C ASP A 133 -9.35 13.82 -8.89
N LEU A 134 -8.41 13.44 -8.01
CA LEU A 134 -8.25 12.06 -7.55
C LEU A 134 -7.95 12.05 -6.04
N VAL A 135 -8.66 11.18 -5.31
CA VAL A 135 -8.36 10.85 -3.92
C VAL A 135 -8.05 9.36 -3.83
N VAL A 136 -6.84 9.01 -3.36
CA VAL A 136 -6.43 7.62 -3.11
C VAL A 136 -6.41 7.38 -1.62
N TYR A 137 -7.16 6.36 -1.16
CA TYR A 137 -7.19 5.93 0.22
C TYR A 137 -6.42 4.62 0.40
N SER A 138 -5.23 4.69 1.00
CA SER A 138 -4.28 3.58 1.14
C SER A 138 -3.76 3.47 2.57
N LEU A 139 -4.67 3.28 3.52
CA LEU A 139 -4.32 3.10 4.93
C LEU A 139 -4.37 1.62 5.35
N ALA A 140 -3.37 1.22 6.14
CA ALA A 140 -3.36 -0.01 6.90
C ALA A 140 -2.72 0.29 8.27
N ALA A 141 -3.47 0.05 9.33
CA ALA A 141 -3.03 0.39 10.69
C ALA A 141 -3.43 -0.71 11.69
N PRO A 142 -2.64 -0.92 12.75
CA PRO A 142 -3.02 -1.83 13.82
C PRO A 142 -4.07 -1.24 14.76
N LYS A 143 -4.19 0.10 14.80
CA LYS A 143 -5.10 0.83 15.69
C LYS A 143 -5.64 2.08 15.01
N ARG A 144 -6.84 2.47 15.44
CA ARG A 144 -7.49 3.73 15.08
C ARG A 144 -8.16 4.32 16.30
N GLN A 145 -7.95 5.61 16.57
CA GLN A 145 -8.81 6.37 17.47
C GLN A 145 -9.92 7.04 16.66
N HIS A 146 -11.18 6.77 17.01
CA HIS A 146 -12.31 7.36 16.31
C HIS A 146 -12.40 8.86 16.62
N PRO A 147 -12.37 9.77 15.63
CA PRO A 147 -12.21 11.21 15.88
C PRO A 147 -13.41 11.86 16.59
N LYS A 148 -14.61 11.28 16.48
CA LYS A 148 -15.83 11.83 17.10
C LYS A 148 -16.11 11.28 18.49
N THR A 149 -15.76 9.99 18.74
CA THR A 149 -16.07 9.34 20.02
C THR A 149 -14.87 9.23 20.95
N GLY A 150 -13.65 9.32 20.40
CA GLY A 150 -12.39 9.09 21.14
C GLY A 150 -12.11 7.60 21.41
N GLU A 151 -12.98 6.70 21.01
CA GLU A 151 -12.81 5.27 21.19
C GLU A 151 -11.62 4.75 20.38
N VAL A 152 -10.81 3.86 20.98
CA VAL A 152 -9.65 3.25 20.34
C VAL A 152 -9.97 1.82 19.93
N PHE A 153 -9.93 1.57 18.63
CA PHE A 153 -10.11 0.26 18.03
C PHE A 153 -8.77 -0.37 17.69
N SER A 154 -8.71 -1.71 17.75
CA SER A 154 -7.53 -2.50 17.40
C SER A 154 -7.90 -3.53 16.33
N SER A 155 -7.15 -3.59 15.24
CA SER A 155 -7.34 -4.62 14.22
C SER A 155 -6.58 -5.90 14.59
N VAL A 156 -7.17 -7.04 14.24
CA VAL A 156 -6.54 -8.36 14.37
C VAL A 156 -6.57 -9.08 13.03
N LEU A 157 -5.62 -10.00 12.86
CA LEU A 157 -5.58 -10.89 11.71
C LEU A 157 -5.87 -12.31 12.18
N LYS A 158 -7.14 -12.70 12.14
CA LYS A 158 -7.63 -13.99 12.60
C LYS A 158 -8.71 -14.55 11.66
N PRO A 159 -8.83 -15.89 11.56
CA PRO A 159 -9.94 -16.50 10.84
C PRO A 159 -11.27 -16.22 11.54
N ILE A 160 -12.39 -16.43 10.85
CA ILE A 160 -13.74 -16.32 11.41
C ILE A 160 -14.37 -17.71 11.49
N GLY A 161 -15.01 -18.01 12.63
CA GLY A 161 -15.83 -19.20 12.86
C GLY A 161 -15.07 -20.40 13.40
N LYS A 162 -13.91 -20.75 12.88
CA LYS A 162 -13.09 -21.89 13.34
C LYS A 162 -11.61 -21.59 13.32
N ALA A 163 -10.85 -22.32 14.14
CA ALA A 163 -9.38 -22.28 14.09
C ALA A 163 -8.87 -22.80 12.73
N VAL A 164 -7.80 -22.21 12.22
CA VAL A 164 -7.13 -22.64 10.99
C VAL A 164 -5.66 -22.93 11.26
N ASN A 165 -5.15 -23.97 10.59
CA ASN A 165 -3.73 -24.27 10.56
C ASN A 165 -3.10 -23.62 9.35
N LEU A 166 -2.24 -22.64 9.57
CA LEU A 166 -1.53 -21.90 8.52
C LEU A 166 -0.11 -22.43 8.37
N ARG A 167 0.26 -22.69 7.13
CA ARG A 167 1.61 -23.01 6.73
C ARG A 167 2.30 -21.75 6.22
N GLY A 168 3.48 -21.43 6.75
CA GLY A 168 4.24 -20.22 6.40
C GLY A 168 5.74 -20.44 6.52
N ILE A 169 6.52 -19.39 6.36
CA ILE A 169 7.97 -19.37 6.59
C ILE A 169 8.26 -18.58 7.86
N ASP A 170 9.02 -19.15 8.78
CA ASP A 170 9.77 -18.40 9.79
C ASP A 170 10.97 -17.77 9.09
N THR A 171 10.88 -16.47 8.80
CA THR A 171 11.87 -15.75 7.98
C THR A 171 13.23 -15.58 8.67
N ASP A 172 13.28 -15.66 10.01
CA ASP A 172 14.54 -15.59 10.74
C ASP A 172 15.29 -16.91 10.74
N LYS A 173 14.54 -18.03 10.81
CA LYS A 173 15.11 -19.38 10.83
C LYS A 173 15.16 -20.03 9.45
N GLU A 174 14.49 -19.41 8.47
CA GLU A 174 14.38 -19.90 7.09
C GLU A 174 13.77 -21.32 6.99
N VAL A 175 12.78 -21.60 7.83
CA VAL A 175 12.10 -22.89 7.89
C VAL A 175 10.61 -22.75 7.70
N ILE A 176 10.01 -23.74 7.07
CA ILE A 176 8.55 -23.87 6.98
C ILE A 176 8.02 -24.21 8.36
N LYS A 177 6.98 -23.51 8.75
CA LYS A 177 6.35 -23.64 10.06
C LYS A 177 4.83 -23.67 9.89
N GLU A 178 4.20 -24.48 10.70
CA GLU A 178 2.75 -24.47 10.87
C GLU A 178 2.36 -23.71 12.15
N THR A 179 1.30 -22.93 12.03
CA THR A 179 0.78 -22.12 13.14
C THR A 179 -0.73 -22.25 13.18
N VAL A 180 -1.27 -22.65 14.30
CA VAL A 180 -2.72 -22.65 14.53
C VAL A 180 -3.12 -21.25 14.97
N LEU A 181 -4.09 -20.67 14.30
CA LEU A 181 -4.72 -19.42 14.67
C LEU A 181 -6.15 -19.67 15.12
N GLU A 182 -6.43 -19.20 16.35
CA GLU A 182 -7.77 -19.24 16.90
C GLU A 182 -8.69 -18.22 16.21
N PRO A 183 -10.00 -18.49 16.11
CA PRO A 183 -10.93 -17.59 15.45
C PRO A 183 -11.06 -16.26 16.20
N ALA A 184 -11.35 -15.21 15.44
CA ALA A 184 -11.68 -13.91 16.00
C ALA A 184 -13.01 -13.95 16.75
N THR A 185 -13.07 -13.24 17.89
CA THR A 185 -14.34 -12.97 18.56
C THR A 185 -15.18 -11.97 17.75
N PRO A 186 -16.51 -11.91 17.96
CA PRO A 186 -17.35 -10.89 17.32
C PRO A 186 -16.86 -9.46 17.57
N GLU A 187 -16.33 -9.17 18.76
CA GLU A 187 -15.77 -7.87 19.10
C GLU A 187 -14.49 -7.57 18.30
N GLU A 188 -13.56 -8.54 18.22
CA GLU A 188 -12.34 -8.40 17.42
C GLU A 188 -12.65 -8.16 15.92
N ILE A 189 -13.69 -8.81 15.40
CA ILE A 189 -14.16 -8.57 14.03
C ILE A 189 -14.68 -7.14 13.87
N ALA A 190 -15.56 -6.69 14.78
CA ALA A 190 -16.13 -5.34 14.74
C ALA A 190 -15.04 -4.27 14.86
N GLN A 191 -14.08 -4.43 15.76
CA GLN A 191 -12.95 -3.52 15.91
C GLN A 191 -12.05 -3.51 14.66
N THR A 192 -11.82 -4.67 14.04
CA THR A 192 -11.04 -4.76 12.80
C THR A 192 -11.74 -4.03 11.65
N VAL A 193 -13.07 -4.15 11.55
CA VAL A 193 -13.88 -3.37 10.59
C VAL A 193 -13.78 -1.88 10.86
N ALA A 194 -13.86 -1.45 12.13
CA ALA A 194 -13.73 -0.04 12.51
C ALA A 194 -12.35 0.56 12.14
N VAL A 195 -11.26 -0.25 12.20
CA VAL A 195 -9.91 0.23 11.82
C VAL A 195 -9.67 0.18 10.32
N MET A 196 -10.04 -0.93 9.65
CA MET A 196 -9.59 -1.29 8.31
C MET A 196 -10.71 -1.28 7.26
N GLY A 197 -11.95 -0.98 7.68
CA GLY A 197 -13.12 -0.87 6.80
C GLY A 197 -13.20 0.49 6.10
N GLY A 198 -14.36 0.77 5.54
CA GLY A 198 -14.59 1.94 4.69
C GLY A 198 -15.09 3.20 5.40
N GLU A 199 -15.35 3.14 6.73
CA GLU A 199 -15.92 4.29 7.45
C GLU A 199 -15.02 5.53 7.36
N ASP A 200 -13.71 5.40 7.62
CA ASP A 200 -12.82 6.56 7.57
C ASP A 200 -12.62 7.07 6.13
N TRP A 201 -12.60 6.20 5.13
CA TRP A 201 -12.64 6.62 3.73
C TRP A 201 -13.87 7.47 3.43
N GLN A 202 -15.06 7.03 3.89
CA GLN A 202 -16.28 7.81 3.76
C GLN A 202 -16.17 9.16 4.48
N MET A 203 -15.64 9.20 5.72
CA MET A 203 -15.42 10.43 6.47
C MET A 203 -14.50 11.42 5.73
N TRP A 204 -13.44 10.93 5.10
CA TRP A 204 -12.57 11.75 4.24
C TRP A 204 -13.34 12.32 3.06
N MET A 205 -14.08 11.48 2.33
CA MET A 205 -14.82 11.93 1.15
C MET A 205 -15.93 12.91 1.50
N ASP A 206 -16.59 12.70 2.63
CA ASP A 206 -17.62 13.63 3.13
C ASP A 206 -16.99 15.00 3.50
N ALA A 207 -15.90 15.01 4.26
CA ALA A 207 -15.21 16.24 4.64
C ALA A 207 -14.70 17.03 3.41
N LEU A 208 -14.10 16.35 2.44
CA LEU A 208 -13.62 16.98 1.21
C LEU A 208 -14.77 17.52 0.35
N GLY A 209 -15.87 16.78 0.28
CA GLY A 209 -17.08 17.20 -0.46
C GLY A 209 -17.76 18.41 0.17
N GLU A 210 -17.99 18.40 1.49
CA GLU A 210 -18.56 19.51 2.25
C GLU A 210 -17.70 20.79 2.17
N ALA A 211 -16.38 20.61 2.14
CA ALA A 211 -15.45 21.74 1.98
C ALA A 211 -15.37 22.30 0.56
N GLY A 212 -15.99 21.64 -0.44
CA GLY A 212 -16.00 22.07 -1.84
C GLY A 212 -14.64 21.90 -2.55
N VAL A 213 -13.78 21.00 -2.05
CA VAL A 213 -12.43 20.81 -2.58
C VAL A 213 -12.29 19.59 -3.51
N LEU A 214 -13.39 18.96 -3.88
CA LEU A 214 -13.44 17.94 -4.94
C LEU A 214 -13.81 18.60 -6.27
N ALA A 215 -13.05 18.32 -7.33
CA ALA A 215 -13.35 18.78 -8.67
C ALA A 215 -14.58 18.08 -9.26
N ASP A 216 -15.22 18.68 -10.27
CA ASP A 216 -16.19 17.95 -11.07
C ASP A 216 -15.52 16.79 -11.81
N GLY A 217 -16.16 15.65 -11.83
CA GLY A 217 -15.57 14.42 -12.37
C GLY A 217 -14.50 13.75 -11.48
N ALA A 218 -14.32 14.23 -10.23
CA ALA A 218 -13.35 13.67 -9.32
C ALA A 218 -13.58 12.17 -9.09
N LYS A 219 -12.47 11.43 -9.01
CA LYS A 219 -12.47 10.00 -8.71
C LYS A 219 -11.89 9.72 -7.33
N THR A 220 -12.31 8.61 -6.71
CA THR A 220 -11.64 8.08 -5.53
C THR A 220 -11.51 6.57 -5.60
N THR A 221 -10.43 6.06 -5.03
CA THR A 221 -10.19 4.61 -4.94
C THR A 221 -9.59 4.24 -3.60
N ALA A 222 -10.02 3.09 -3.07
CA ALA A 222 -9.38 2.42 -1.94
C ALA A 222 -8.90 1.04 -2.37
N PHE A 223 -7.82 0.56 -1.76
CA PHE A 223 -7.18 -0.69 -2.15
C PHE A 223 -7.64 -1.88 -1.31
N THR A 224 -7.83 -3.00 -1.98
CA THR A 224 -8.15 -4.29 -1.38
C THR A 224 -7.31 -5.40 -2.00
N TYR A 225 -7.35 -6.57 -1.38
CA TYR A 225 -6.83 -7.83 -1.88
C TYR A 225 -7.91 -8.90 -1.71
N LEU A 226 -8.13 -9.71 -2.72
CA LEU A 226 -9.04 -10.87 -2.66
C LEU A 226 -8.24 -12.16 -2.50
N GLY A 227 -7.25 -12.35 -3.35
CA GLY A 227 -6.39 -13.54 -3.38
C GLY A 227 -7.09 -14.78 -3.92
N GLU A 228 -6.38 -15.90 -3.87
CA GLU A 228 -6.85 -17.22 -4.26
C GLU A 228 -7.22 -18.07 -3.02
N LYS A 229 -7.93 -19.17 -3.21
CA LYS A 229 -8.43 -20.07 -2.16
C LYS A 229 -7.40 -20.40 -1.08
N ILE A 230 -6.15 -20.57 -1.49
CA ILE A 230 -5.04 -20.86 -0.58
C ILE A 230 -4.85 -19.78 0.51
N THR A 231 -5.24 -18.53 0.23
CA THR A 231 -5.13 -17.40 1.16
C THR A 231 -6.44 -17.07 1.86
N HIS A 232 -7.57 -17.63 1.42
CA HIS A 232 -8.89 -17.22 1.86
C HIS A 232 -9.15 -17.43 3.35
N ASP A 233 -8.66 -18.51 3.94
CA ASP A 233 -8.97 -18.84 5.35
C ASP A 233 -8.48 -17.77 6.33
N ILE A 234 -7.37 -17.11 6.03
CA ILE A 234 -6.84 -16.04 6.89
C ILE A 234 -7.17 -14.64 6.39
N TYR A 235 -7.39 -14.48 5.07
CA TYR A 235 -7.60 -13.16 4.49
C TYR A 235 -9.09 -12.89 4.19
N TRP A 236 -9.63 -13.39 3.07
CA TRP A 236 -10.99 -13.07 2.63
C TRP A 236 -12.09 -13.57 3.56
N ASN A 237 -11.89 -14.75 4.17
CA ASN A 237 -12.80 -15.34 5.15
C ASN A 237 -12.40 -14.98 6.61
N GLY A 238 -11.43 -14.12 6.80
CA GLY A 238 -10.96 -13.65 8.11
C GLY A 238 -11.48 -12.27 8.48
N SER A 239 -11.01 -11.77 9.63
CA SER A 239 -11.36 -10.45 10.16
C SER A 239 -11.03 -9.31 9.20
N ILE A 240 -9.90 -9.40 8.48
CA ILE A 240 -9.53 -8.42 7.44
C ILE A 240 -10.52 -8.48 6.27
N GLY A 241 -10.95 -9.67 5.85
CA GLY A 241 -11.95 -9.83 4.80
C GLY A 241 -13.30 -9.19 5.17
N ALA A 242 -13.71 -9.28 6.45
CA ALA A 242 -14.88 -8.56 6.93
C ALA A 242 -14.73 -7.03 6.75
N ALA A 243 -13.57 -6.47 7.09
CA ALA A 243 -13.26 -5.06 6.87
C ALA A 243 -13.26 -4.68 5.37
N LYS A 244 -12.74 -5.56 4.50
CA LYS A 244 -12.74 -5.33 3.05
C LYS A 244 -14.14 -5.39 2.44
N LYS A 245 -15.02 -6.24 2.96
CA LYS A 245 -16.45 -6.25 2.60
C LYS A 245 -17.17 -4.98 3.03
N ASP A 246 -16.77 -4.37 4.16
CA ASP A 246 -17.29 -3.05 4.56
C ASP A 246 -16.85 -1.94 3.59
N LEU A 247 -15.60 -1.98 3.07
CA LEU A 247 -15.17 -1.10 1.98
C LEU A 247 -16.09 -1.20 0.75
N ASP A 248 -16.43 -2.45 0.33
CA ASP A 248 -17.32 -2.70 -0.80
C ASP A 248 -18.76 -2.15 -0.56
N GLN A 249 -19.21 -2.07 0.68
CA GLN A 249 -20.48 -1.45 1.02
C GLN A 249 -20.39 0.08 1.07
N LYS A 250 -19.35 0.63 1.68
CA LYS A 250 -19.19 2.08 1.83
C LYS A 250 -18.96 2.79 0.49
N VAL A 251 -18.27 2.15 -0.46
CA VAL A 251 -18.05 2.71 -1.79
C VAL A 251 -19.34 3.08 -2.52
N LEU A 252 -20.44 2.38 -2.28
CA LEU A 252 -21.72 2.63 -2.95
C LEU A 252 -22.24 4.03 -2.63
N GLY A 253 -22.27 4.41 -1.35
CA GLY A 253 -22.69 5.77 -0.94
C GLY A 253 -21.72 6.86 -1.37
N ILE A 254 -20.40 6.57 -1.37
CA ILE A 254 -19.39 7.51 -1.88
C ILE A 254 -19.61 7.75 -3.38
N ARG A 255 -19.82 6.66 -4.15
CA ARG A 255 -20.06 6.72 -5.60
C ARG A 255 -21.31 7.52 -5.94
N GLU A 256 -22.41 7.30 -5.23
CA GLU A 256 -23.67 8.03 -5.43
C GLU A 256 -23.47 9.56 -5.27
N LYS A 257 -22.75 9.99 -4.21
CA LYS A 257 -22.44 11.40 -3.98
C LYS A 257 -21.57 11.99 -5.09
N LEU A 258 -20.56 11.26 -5.58
CA LEU A 258 -19.68 11.73 -6.63
C LEU A 258 -20.35 11.74 -8.01
N ALA A 259 -21.21 10.77 -8.30
CA ALA A 259 -21.93 10.65 -9.57
C ALA A 259 -22.77 11.90 -9.89
N ALA A 260 -23.32 12.57 -8.87
CA ALA A 260 -24.05 13.83 -9.04
C ALA A 260 -23.21 14.96 -9.68
N ARG A 261 -21.87 14.84 -9.66
CA ARG A 261 -20.91 15.75 -10.26
C ARG A 261 -20.06 15.10 -11.36
N GLY A 262 -20.52 13.98 -11.93
CA GLY A 262 -19.81 13.24 -12.96
C GLY A 262 -18.58 12.45 -12.49
N GLY A 263 -18.39 12.31 -11.19
CA GLY A 263 -17.28 11.55 -10.59
C GLY A 263 -17.59 10.08 -10.38
N ASP A 264 -16.62 9.32 -9.86
CA ASP A 264 -16.76 7.89 -9.57
C ASP A 264 -15.95 7.48 -8.33
N ALA A 265 -16.38 6.41 -7.68
CA ALA A 265 -15.68 5.77 -6.57
C ALA A 265 -15.59 4.26 -6.82
N ARG A 266 -14.39 3.69 -6.66
CA ARG A 266 -14.15 2.27 -6.87
C ARG A 266 -13.21 1.70 -5.82
N VAL A 267 -13.51 0.50 -5.35
CA VAL A 267 -12.50 -0.33 -4.70
C VAL A 267 -11.64 -0.98 -5.79
N ALA A 268 -10.33 -0.91 -5.64
CA ALA A 268 -9.38 -1.53 -6.56
C ALA A 268 -8.75 -2.77 -5.91
N VAL A 269 -8.91 -3.91 -6.57
CA VAL A 269 -8.30 -5.18 -6.16
C VAL A 269 -6.92 -5.28 -6.77
N LEU A 270 -5.91 -5.30 -5.91
CA LEU A 270 -4.51 -5.42 -6.30
C LEU A 270 -4.00 -6.83 -6.01
N LYS A 271 -2.93 -7.24 -6.70
CA LYS A 271 -2.31 -8.55 -6.46
C LYS A 271 -1.50 -8.56 -5.16
N ALA A 272 -1.17 -9.75 -4.68
CA ALA A 272 -0.24 -9.92 -3.57
C ALA A 272 1.16 -9.42 -3.93
N VAL A 273 1.71 -8.55 -3.10
CA VAL A 273 3.06 -7.99 -3.22
C VAL A 273 3.71 -7.88 -1.85
N VAL A 274 5.03 -7.70 -1.81
CA VAL A 274 5.76 -7.45 -0.56
C VAL A 274 5.53 -6.01 -0.13
N THR A 275 4.91 -5.86 1.04
CA THR A 275 4.76 -4.60 1.78
C THR A 275 4.97 -4.86 3.27
N GLN A 276 5.10 -3.82 4.07
CA GLN A 276 5.15 -4.00 5.53
C GLN A 276 3.88 -4.69 6.05
N ALA A 277 2.72 -4.36 5.51
CA ALA A 277 1.44 -4.96 5.90
C ALA A 277 1.35 -6.44 5.51
N SER A 278 1.69 -6.83 4.28
CA SER A 278 1.62 -8.22 3.82
C SER A 278 2.63 -9.13 4.54
N SER A 279 3.79 -8.61 4.89
CA SER A 279 4.84 -9.36 5.60
C SER A 279 4.43 -9.77 7.03
N ALA A 280 3.45 -9.07 7.61
CA ALA A 280 2.89 -9.40 8.92
C ALA A 280 1.90 -10.60 8.88
N ILE A 281 1.46 -11.04 7.71
CA ILE A 281 0.50 -12.13 7.54
C ILE A 281 1.27 -13.47 7.53
N PRO A 282 1.05 -14.40 8.46
CA PRO A 282 1.93 -15.54 8.71
C PRO A 282 2.24 -16.43 7.49
N MET A 283 1.27 -16.62 6.60
CA MET A 283 1.44 -17.46 5.40
C MET A 283 2.01 -16.71 4.19
N MET A 284 1.92 -15.38 4.17
CA MET A 284 2.26 -14.59 2.99
C MET A 284 3.72 -14.69 2.56
N PRO A 285 4.72 -14.78 3.44
CA PRO A 285 6.09 -14.99 3.01
C PRO A 285 6.28 -16.26 2.15
N LEU A 286 5.62 -17.36 2.51
CA LEU A 286 5.65 -18.59 1.72
C LEU A 286 4.86 -18.44 0.41
N TYR A 287 3.62 -17.95 0.49
CA TYR A 287 2.78 -17.76 -0.68
C TYR A 287 3.44 -16.83 -1.71
N LEU A 288 3.94 -15.68 -1.27
CA LEU A 288 4.62 -14.71 -2.13
C LEU A 288 5.89 -15.29 -2.76
N SER A 289 6.67 -16.07 -2.00
CA SER A 289 7.88 -16.71 -2.55
C SER A 289 7.57 -17.70 -3.66
N LEU A 290 6.47 -18.45 -3.54
CA LEU A 290 5.98 -19.36 -4.57
C LEU A 290 5.40 -18.61 -5.77
N LEU A 291 4.55 -17.63 -5.50
CA LEU A 291 3.92 -16.78 -6.52
C LEU A 291 4.98 -16.06 -7.37
N PHE A 292 5.99 -15.47 -6.73
CA PHE A 292 7.06 -14.75 -7.43
C PHE A 292 7.89 -15.67 -8.32
N LYS A 293 8.20 -16.87 -7.84
CA LYS A 293 8.89 -17.86 -8.68
C LYS A 293 8.12 -18.12 -9.96
N VAL A 294 6.85 -18.47 -9.85
CA VAL A 294 6.00 -18.78 -11.02
C VAL A 294 5.85 -17.56 -11.93
N MET A 295 5.52 -16.39 -11.37
CA MET A 295 5.30 -15.18 -12.16
C MET A 295 6.59 -14.64 -12.80
N LYS A 296 7.75 -14.78 -12.16
CA LYS A 296 9.05 -14.40 -12.75
C LYS A 296 9.42 -15.35 -13.89
N GLU A 297 9.20 -16.67 -13.74
CA GLU A 297 9.39 -17.64 -14.81
C GLU A 297 8.50 -17.37 -16.04
N GLN A 298 7.28 -16.87 -15.82
CA GLN A 298 6.34 -16.50 -16.88
C GLN A 298 6.54 -15.06 -17.41
N GLY A 299 7.40 -14.24 -16.79
CA GLY A 299 7.59 -12.84 -17.14
C GLY A 299 6.40 -11.93 -16.82
N THR A 300 5.55 -12.33 -15.87
CA THR A 300 4.33 -11.59 -15.46
C THR A 300 4.41 -10.97 -14.07
N HIS A 301 5.57 -11.09 -13.40
CA HIS A 301 5.77 -10.54 -12.06
C HIS A 301 5.64 -9.02 -12.02
N GLU A 302 4.95 -8.53 -10.97
CA GLU A 302 4.72 -7.11 -10.71
C GLU A 302 4.86 -6.81 -9.22
N GLY A 303 5.49 -5.70 -8.88
CA GLY A 303 5.51 -5.09 -7.55
C GLY A 303 4.47 -3.96 -7.43
N CYS A 304 4.61 -3.14 -6.38
CA CYS A 304 3.66 -2.05 -6.12
C CYS A 304 3.58 -1.05 -7.27
N ILE A 305 4.71 -0.65 -7.83
CA ILE A 305 4.73 0.41 -8.84
C ILE A 305 4.11 -0.05 -10.16
N GLU A 306 4.39 -1.29 -10.57
CA GLU A 306 3.82 -1.89 -11.78
C GLU A 306 2.30 -2.01 -11.67
N GLN A 307 1.83 -2.51 -10.52
CA GLN A 307 0.41 -2.67 -10.25
C GLN A 307 -0.34 -1.34 -10.28
N VAL A 308 0.17 -0.31 -9.61
CA VAL A 308 -0.54 0.96 -9.51
C VAL A 308 -0.44 1.77 -10.79
N TYR A 309 0.71 1.75 -11.48
CA TYR A 309 0.82 2.36 -12.79
C TYR A 309 -0.17 1.72 -13.79
N GLY A 310 -0.25 0.39 -13.81
CA GLY A 310 -1.23 -0.35 -14.63
C GLY A 310 -2.67 -0.01 -14.24
N LEU A 311 -2.99 0.01 -12.93
CA LEU A 311 -4.31 0.41 -12.44
C LEU A 311 -4.72 1.79 -12.95
N TYR A 312 -3.81 2.77 -12.92
CA TYR A 312 -4.12 4.12 -13.40
C TYR A 312 -4.32 4.13 -14.92
N LYS A 313 -3.39 3.55 -15.65
CA LYS A 313 -3.38 3.58 -17.11
C LYS A 313 -4.52 2.79 -17.74
N ASP A 314 -4.76 1.58 -17.23
CA ASP A 314 -5.64 0.60 -17.90
C ASP A 314 -7.06 0.60 -17.31
N SER A 315 -7.24 1.05 -16.04
CA SER A 315 -8.52 0.95 -15.34
C SER A 315 -9.08 2.30 -14.91
N LEU A 316 -8.41 3.07 -14.05
CA LEU A 316 -8.95 4.35 -13.56
C LEU A 316 -9.12 5.38 -14.67
N TYR A 317 -8.19 5.42 -15.63
CA TYR A 317 -8.17 6.35 -16.74
C TYR A 317 -8.16 5.66 -18.11
N GLY A 318 -8.21 4.34 -18.12
CA GLY A 318 -8.33 3.54 -19.35
C GLY A 318 -9.73 3.58 -19.95
N SER A 319 -9.82 3.27 -21.22
CA SER A 319 -11.10 3.24 -21.95
C SER A 319 -11.92 1.96 -21.74
N GLN A 320 -11.29 0.90 -21.26
CA GLN A 320 -11.91 -0.41 -21.02
C GLN A 320 -11.46 -0.98 -19.66
N PRO A 321 -11.93 -0.39 -18.55
CA PRO A 321 -11.55 -0.87 -17.22
C PRO A 321 -12.07 -2.30 -16.98
N HIS A 322 -11.22 -3.14 -16.40
CA HIS A 322 -11.65 -4.45 -15.95
C HIS A 322 -12.42 -4.29 -14.62
N ILE A 323 -13.74 -4.45 -14.66
CA ILE A 323 -14.65 -4.29 -13.53
C ILE A 323 -15.34 -5.64 -13.28
N ASP A 324 -15.36 -6.11 -12.03
CA ASP A 324 -16.09 -7.31 -11.63
C ASP A 324 -17.57 -7.02 -11.34
N ASP A 325 -18.33 -8.08 -11.05
CA ASP A 325 -19.79 -8.01 -10.81
C ASP A 325 -20.14 -7.16 -9.57
N GLU A 326 -19.21 -7.00 -8.62
CA GLU A 326 -19.35 -6.13 -7.45
C GLU A 326 -18.94 -4.68 -7.74
N GLY A 327 -18.51 -4.40 -8.96
CA GLY A 327 -18.11 -3.08 -9.42
C GLY A 327 -16.72 -2.64 -8.99
N ARG A 328 -15.84 -3.58 -8.60
CA ARG A 328 -14.45 -3.31 -8.23
C ARG A 328 -13.56 -3.31 -9.48
N LEU A 329 -12.54 -2.46 -9.49
CA LEU A 329 -11.47 -2.51 -10.49
C LEU A 329 -10.55 -3.71 -10.20
N ARG A 330 -10.25 -4.52 -11.22
CA ARG A 330 -9.43 -5.73 -11.08
C ARG A 330 -8.06 -5.51 -11.72
N ALA A 331 -7.02 -5.46 -10.89
CA ALA A 331 -5.61 -5.43 -11.32
C ALA A 331 -4.85 -6.72 -10.95
N ASP A 332 -5.51 -7.65 -10.30
CA ASP A 332 -4.99 -8.92 -9.80
C ASP A 332 -5.06 -10.09 -10.79
N TYR A 333 -5.54 -9.86 -12.01
CA TYR A 333 -5.81 -10.90 -13.01
C TYR A 333 -4.58 -11.75 -13.38
N LYS A 334 -3.36 -11.20 -13.29
CA LYS A 334 -2.12 -11.97 -13.54
C LYS A 334 -1.79 -12.94 -12.42
N GLU A 335 -2.05 -12.55 -11.17
CA GLU A 335 -1.93 -13.47 -10.03
C GLU A 335 -2.97 -14.58 -10.12
N LEU A 336 -4.23 -14.22 -10.46
CA LEU A 336 -5.35 -15.15 -10.51
C LEU A 336 -5.44 -15.95 -11.82
N ASP A 337 -4.47 -15.79 -12.73
CA ASP A 337 -4.41 -16.63 -13.93
C ASP A 337 -4.36 -18.11 -13.53
N PRO A 338 -5.25 -18.98 -14.10
CA PRO A 338 -5.28 -20.40 -13.76
C PRO A 338 -3.93 -21.08 -13.90
N SER A 339 -3.11 -20.73 -14.90
CA SER A 339 -1.78 -21.31 -15.10
C SER A 339 -0.82 -20.95 -13.97
N VAL A 340 -0.95 -19.76 -13.41
CA VAL A 340 -0.17 -19.32 -12.23
C VAL A 340 -0.64 -20.07 -11.00
N GLN A 341 -1.94 -20.08 -10.72
CA GLN A 341 -2.47 -20.64 -9.47
C GLN A 341 -2.34 -22.17 -9.39
N VAL A 342 -2.56 -22.88 -10.49
CA VAL A 342 -2.31 -24.34 -10.54
C VAL A 342 -0.85 -24.63 -10.18
N ARG A 343 0.08 -23.91 -10.78
CA ARG A 343 1.50 -24.10 -10.51
C ARG A 343 1.90 -23.72 -9.08
N VAL A 344 1.38 -22.64 -8.56
CA VAL A 344 1.59 -22.24 -7.16
C VAL A 344 1.08 -23.32 -6.21
N GLN A 345 -0.11 -23.90 -6.46
CA GLN A 345 -0.67 -24.96 -5.62
C GLN A 345 0.15 -26.25 -5.68
N GLU A 346 0.69 -26.62 -6.85
CA GLU A 346 1.59 -27.75 -6.99
C GLU A 346 2.86 -27.57 -6.14
N LEU A 347 3.51 -26.41 -6.27
CA LEU A 347 4.71 -26.08 -5.51
C LEU A 347 4.42 -25.98 -4.00
N TRP A 348 3.26 -25.42 -3.62
CA TRP A 348 2.83 -25.38 -2.22
C TRP A 348 2.78 -26.77 -1.57
N ASN A 349 2.29 -27.77 -2.31
CA ASN A 349 2.20 -29.14 -1.81
C ASN A 349 3.56 -29.86 -1.73
N GLN A 350 4.56 -29.42 -2.52
CA GLN A 350 5.86 -30.06 -2.63
C GLN A 350 6.95 -29.40 -1.78
N VAL A 351 6.80 -28.12 -1.43
CA VAL A 351 7.83 -27.37 -0.74
C VAL A 351 8.06 -27.91 0.68
N THR A 352 9.32 -28.08 1.05
CA THR A 352 9.78 -28.53 2.38
C THR A 352 10.97 -27.68 2.83
N ASN A 353 11.48 -27.89 4.03
CA ASN A 353 12.69 -27.20 4.50
C ASN A 353 13.93 -27.51 3.63
N ASP A 354 13.99 -28.70 3.03
CA ASP A 354 15.15 -29.14 2.27
C ASP A 354 15.20 -28.51 0.86
N ASN A 355 14.04 -28.10 0.32
CA ASN A 355 13.91 -27.60 -1.05
C ASN A 355 13.35 -26.18 -1.17
N ILE A 356 13.28 -25.44 -0.05
CA ILE A 356 12.67 -24.10 0.00
C ILE A 356 13.29 -23.13 -1.03
N TYR A 357 14.61 -23.13 -1.19
CA TYR A 357 15.32 -22.29 -2.14
C TYR A 357 15.22 -22.77 -3.60
N GLU A 358 14.94 -24.06 -3.81
CA GLU A 358 14.76 -24.63 -5.14
C GLU A 358 13.34 -24.35 -5.67
N LEU A 359 12.31 -24.60 -4.84
CA LEU A 359 10.91 -24.54 -5.25
C LEU A 359 10.28 -23.16 -5.05
N THR A 360 10.97 -22.21 -4.42
CA THR A 360 10.47 -20.86 -4.18
C THR A 360 11.45 -19.79 -4.64
N ASP A 361 10.99 -18.55 -4.74
CA ASP A 361 11.83 -17.36 -4.85
C ASP A 361 11.98 -16.68 -3.47
N PHE A 362 12.30 -17.45 -2.43
CA PHE A 362 12.44 -16.91 -1.07
C PHE A 362 13.60 -15.90 -0.97
N ALA A 363 14.68 -16.11 -1.72
CA ALA A 363 15.78 -15.15 -1.81
C ALA A 363 15.29 -13.78 -2.38
N GLY A 364 14.49 -13.82 -3.45
CA GLY A 364 13.86 -12.62 -4.01
C GLY A 364 12.88 -11.96 -3.04
N TYR A 365 12.08 -12.75 -2.31
CA TYR A 365 11.21 -12.23 -1.25
C TYR A 365 12.01 -11.48 -0.17
N LYS A 366 13.13 -12.03 0.31
CA LYS A 366 13.97 -11.35 1.31
C LYS A 366 14.56 -10.06 0.76
N THR A 367 15.01 -10.07 -0.49
CA THR A 367 15.51 -8.87 -1.17
C THR A 367 14.41 -7.80 -1.24
N ASP A 368 13.22 -8.14 -1.72
CA ASP A 368 12.10 -7.19 -1.82
C ASP A 368 11.66 -6.68 -0.46
N PHE A 369 11.67 -7.53 0.58
CA PHE A 369 11.41 -7.11 1.96
C PHE A 369 12.44 -6.09 2.46
N LEU A 370 13.73 -6.33 2.24
CA LEU A 370 14.80 -5.41 2.64
C LEU A 370 14.75 -4.08 1.87
N ARG A 371 14.34 -4.12 0.60
CA ARG A 371 14.15 -2.90 -0.22
C ARG A 371 13.08 -1.96 0.33
N LEU A 372 12.08 -2.48 1.07
CA LEU A 372 11.10 -1.62 1.76
C LEU A 372 11.75 -0.64 2.75
N PHE A 373 12.93 -1.01 3.26
CA PHE A 373 13.69 -0.26 4.26
C PHE A 373 14.96 0.38 3.68
N GLY A 374 15.09 0.38 2.35
CA GLY A 374 16.21 0.98 1.63
C GLY A 374 17.49 0.13 1.62
N PHE A 375 17.41 -1.18 1.86
CA PHE A 375 18.53 -2.09 1.69
C PHE A 375 18.43 -2.86 0.36
N GLU A 376 19.50 -3.55 -0.03
CA GLU A 376 19.58 -4.34 -1.28
C GLU A 376 19.31 -3.51 -2.57
N MET A 377 19.56 -2.20 -2.53
CA MET A 377 19.47 -1.33 -3.69
C MET A 377 20.79 -1.32 -4.45
N LYS A 378 20.70 -1.53 -5.76
CA LYS A 378 21.88 -1.53 -6.63
C LYS A 378 22.58 -0.16 -6.64
N GLY A 379 23.88 -0.14 -6.48
CA GLY A 379 24.70 1.08 -6.53
C GLY A 379 24.72 1.88 -5.23
N VAL A 380 24.13 1.38 -4.16
CA VAL A 380 24.23 1.98 -2.82
C VAL A 380 25.35 1.33 -2.03
N ASP A 381 26.26 2.17 -1.50
CA ASP A 381 27.34 1.74 -0.61
C ASP A 381 26.83 1.71 0.83
N TYR A 382 26.60 0.52 1.36
CA TYR A 382 26.12 0.31 2.73
C TYR A 382 27.21 0.35 3.79
N ASP A 383 28.47 0.50 3.40
CA ASP A 383 29.60 0.73 4.31
C ASP A 383 29.93 2.22 4.46
N ALA A 384 29.32 3.07 3.64
CA ALA A 384 29.48 4.52 3.72
C ALA A 384 28.82 5.10 4.98
N ASP A 385 29.39 6.19 5.45
CA ASP A 385 28.78 7.03 6.50
C ASP A 385 27.64 7.87 5.91
N VAL A 386 26.43 7.72 6.45
CA VAL A 386 25.25 8.46 5.98
C VAL A 386 24.66 9.32 7.08
N ASN A 387 24.10 10.47 6.71
CA ASN A 387 23.35 11.32 7.62
C ASN A 387 21.89 10.84 7.68
N PRO A 388 21.38 10.36 8.83
CA PRO A 388 19.99 9.96 8.97
C PRO A 388 19.03 11.15 9.20
N ASP A 389 19.54 12.35 9.48
CA ASP A 389 18.73 13.56 9.63
C ASP A 389 18.44 14.17 8.24
N VAL A 390 17.46 13.58 7.56
CA VAL A 390 17.00 14.04 6.24
C VAL A 390 15.69 14.79 6.41
N GLN A 391 15.63 16.01 5.89
CA GLN A 391 14.44 16.85 5.94
C GLN A 391 13.53 16.60 4.73
N ILE A 392 12.21 16.69 4.94
CA ILE A 392 11.23 16.70 3.86
C ILE A 392 11.00 18.15 3.44
N PRO A 393 11.22 18.53 2.16
CA PRO A 393 11.27 19.94 1.74
C PRO A 393 10.00 20.74 2.00
N ASN A 394 8.83 20.14 1.74
CA ASN A 394 7.53 20.83 1.80
C ASN A 394 6.60 20.20 2.85
N LEU A 395 7.17 19.87 4.01
CA LEU A 395 6.43 19.21 5.08
C LEU A 395 5.54 20.17 5.85
N VAL A 396 4.27 19.79 6.00
CA VAL A 396 3.34 20.40 6.94
C VAL A 396 3.19 19.48 8.16
N GLN A 397 3.52 19.98 9.33
CA GLN A 397 3.29 19.32 10.62
C GLN A 397 1.88 19.63 11.13
N VAL A 398 1.26 18.64 11.78
CA VAL A 398 -0.04 18.74 12.45
C VAL A 398 0.12 18.32 13.89
#